data_169c0689b008f251379305a79d048f54
#
_entry.id   169c0689b008f251379305a79d048f54
#
_cell.length_a   1.000
_cell.length_b   1.000
_cell.length_c   1.000
_cell.angle_alpha   90.00
_cell.angle_beta   90.00
_cell.angle_gamma   90.00
#
_symmetry.space_group_name_H-M   'P 1'
#
loop_
_entity.id
_entity.type
_entity.pdbx_description
1 polymer ?
#
loop_
_entity_poly.entity_id
_entity_poly.type
_entity_poly.pdbx_seq_one_letter_code
_entity_poly.pdbx_strand_id
1 'polypeptide(L)'
;QRQMCIRDRPIDRIGYGGYLKLALQFPDFVDYVESVCSEFRELYENIKGATPYCVKRVAVLNCWGKMRAWGCHMVHHALYYKQNYSYSGVIEMLSGAPFDVKFISFEDIKKDPALLDELDVIINVGDADTAHTGGIWWEDPEISSAIRKFVWNGGGLIGVGEPSGHAYQGHILQLASVLGVEEENGFTLNYDKYNWDEHPDHFILQDADQPIDFGEGKKNIYALEGTEVLVQRNREVQMAAHDFGKGRAVYISGVPYSFANSRTLYRAILWSAHSEEELHTWFSSNYNVEVHAYVKNGKYCVVNNTYEPQDTTVYTTDGNHFDLHLEANEIKWYEI
;
A
#
# COMPACT_ATOMS: atom_id res chain seq x y z
N GLN A 1 -14.25 1.92 -5.49
CA GLN A 1 -14.85 0.77 -6.23
C GLN A 1 -14.61 0.83 -7.74
N ARG A 2 -14.59 2.02 -8.39
CA ARG A 2 -14.28 2.15 -9.83
C ARG A 2 -12.85 1.71 -10.17
N GLN A 3 -11.88 2.04 -9.33
CA GLN A 3 -10.46 1.74 -9.57
C GLN A 3 -10.12 0.24 -9.52
N MET A 4 -10.69 -0.51 -8.60
CA MET A 4 -10.46 -1.97 -8.50
C MET A 4 -10.93 -2.73 -9.74
N CYS A 5 -11.93 -2.20 -10.45
CA CYS A 5 -12.48 -2.83 -11.65
C CYS A 5 -11.65 -2.60 -12.91
N ILE A 6 -10.89 -1.51 -12.98
CA ILE A 6 -10.07 -1.14 -14.15
C ILE A 6 -8.76 -1.95 -14.19
N ARG A 7 -8.27 -2.40 -13.03
CA ARG A 7 -6.91 -2.93 -12.88
C ARG A 7 -6.74 -4.38 -13.26
N ASP A 8 -7.72 -5.23 -12.95
CA ASP A 8 -7.46 -6.67 -12.94
C ASP A 8 -8.06 -7.46 -14.10
N ARG A 9 -9.16 -7.04 -14.69
CA ARG A 9 -9.80 -7.73 -15.83
C ARG A 9 -10.79 -6.84 -16.54
N PRO A 10 -10.95 -7.01 -17.87
CA PRO A 10 -12.11 -6.46 -18.56
C PRO A 10 -13.36 -7.02 -17.91
N ILE A 11 -14.22 -6.12 -17.42
CA ILE A 11 -15.51 -6.53 -16.88
C ILE A 11 -16.39 -6.88 -18.06
N ASP A 12 -16.52 -8.17 -18.33
CA ASP A 12 -17.45 -8.72 -19.31
C ASP A 12 -18.85 -8.96 -18.73
N ARG A 13 -18.97 -8.85 -17.38
CA ARG A 13 -20.24 -9.05 -16.67
C ARG A 13 -20.37 -8.11 -15.47
N ILE A 14 -21.46 -7.38 -15.43
CA ILE A 14 -21.90 -6.66 -14.24
C ILE A 14 -22.96 -7.52 -13.56
N GLY A 15 -22.62 -8.02 -12.37
CA GLY A 15 -23.55 -8.82 -11.55
C GLY A 15 -24.48 -7.92 -10.75
N TYR A 16 -25.69 -7.74 -11.20
CA TYR A 16 -26.77 -7.23 -10.38
C TYR A 16 -27.50 -8.41 -9.75
N GLY A 17 -27.60 -8.45 -8.43
CA GLY A 17 -28.30 -9.53 -7.72
C GLY A 17 -29.78 -9.71 -8.11
N GLY A 18 -30.53 -10.52 -7.38
CA GLY A 18 -31.89 -10.93 -7.72
C GLY A 18 -32.93 -9.82 -7.96
N TYR A 19 -32.59 -8.56 -7.74
CA TYR A 19 -33.43 -7.39 -7.95
C TYR A 19 -33.39 -6.82 -9.36
N LEU A 20 -32.54 -7.33 -10.26
CA LEU A 20 -32.41 -6.80 -11.63
C LEU A 20 -33.75 -6.79 -12.36
N LYS A 21 -34.55 -7.85 -12.26
CA LYS A 21 -35.86 -7.94 -12.93
C LYS A 21 -36.83 -6.85 -12.47
N LEU A 22 -36.78 -6.48 -11.19
CA LEU A 22 -37.58 -5.39 -10.63
C LEU A 22 -37.00 -4.04 -11.07
N ALA A 23 -35.71 -3.89 -11.02
CA ALA A 23 -35.02 -2.66 -11.38
C ALA A 23 -35.23 -2.28 -12.86
N LEU A 24 -35.30 -3.26 -13.77
CA LEU A 24 -35.59 -3.03 -15.19
C LEU A 24 -36.99 -2.42 -15.47
N GLN A 25 -37.86 -2.31 -14.47
CA GLN A 25 -39.13 -1.60 -14.58
C GLN A 25 -39.02 -0.09 -14.39
N PHE A 26 -37.85 0.39 -13.99
CA PHE A 26 -37.59 1.83 -13.80
C PHE A 26 -36.68 2.35 -14.92
N PRO A 27 -37.21 3.19 -15.85
CA PRO A 27 -36.42 3.69 -16.99
C PRO A 27 -35.12 4.37 -16.57
N ASP A 28 -35.16 5.27 -15.61
CA ASP A 28 -33.96 6.00 -15.12
C ASP A 28 -32.85 5.07 -14.63
N PHE A 29 -33.23 3.92 -14.04
CA PHE A 29 -32.27 2.90 -13.63
C PHE A 29 -31.69 2.16 -14.84
N VAL A 30 -32.49 1.89 -15.85
CA VAL A 30 -32.02 1.26 -17.11
C VAL A 30 -31.03 2.17 -17.80
N ASP A 31 -31.34 3.45 -17.94
CA ASP A 31 -30.48 4.46 -18.57
C ASP A 31 -29.15 4.59 -17.79
N TYR A 32 -29.21 4.60 -16.47
CA TYR A 32 -28.00 4.60 -15.63
C TYR A 32 -27.15 3.34 -15.85
N VAL A 33 -27.75 2.15 -15.87
CA VAL A 33 -27.03 0.89 -16.11
C VAL A 33 -26.42 0.88 -17.51
N GLU A 34 -27.13 1.37 -18.52
CA GLU A 34 -26.64 1.45 -19.88
C GLU A 34 -25.43 2.40 -19.99
N SER A 35 -25.48 3.57 -19.33
CA SER A 35 -24.37 4.51 -19.30
C SER A 35 -23.15 3.90 -18.64
N VAL A 36 -23.30 3.24 -17.48
CA VAL A 36 -22.20 2.54 -16.79
C VAL A 36 -21.63 1.41 -17.64
N CYS A 37 -22.49 0.61 -18.29
CA CYS A 37 -22.03 -0.45 -19.18
C CYS A 37 -21.25 0.09 -20.39
N SER A 38 -21.67 1.23 -20.92
CA SER A 38 -21.00 1.89 -22.07
C SER A 38 -19.63 2.41 -21.64
N GLU A 39 -19.53 3.06 -20.48
CA GLU A 39 -18.26 3.50 -19.89
C GLU A 39 -17.27 2.32 -19.73
N PHE A 40 -17.72 1.20 -19.18
CA PHE A 40 -16.87 0.02 -19.04
C PHE A 40 -16.44 -0.61 -20.38
N ARG A 41 -17.30 -0.57 -21.40
CA ARG A 41 -16.93 -1.03 -22.74
C ARG A 41 -15.86 -0.13 -23.35
N GLU A 42 -15.97 1.18 -23.19
CA GLU A 42 -14.97 2.13 -23.66
C GLU A 42 -13.62 1.90 -22.96
N LEU A 43 -13.62 1.76 -21.63
CA LEU A 43 -12.42 1.40 -20.87
C LEU A 43 -11.81 0.09 -21.37
N TYR A 44 -12.63 -0.93 -21.61
CA TYR A 44 -12.16 -2.22 -22.13
C TYR A 44 -11.52 -2.09 -23.52
N GLU A 45 -12.13 -1.33 -24.43
CA GLU A 45 -11.58 -1.12 -25.78
C GLU A 45 -10.24 -0.38 -25.76
N ASN A 46 -10.04 0.52 -24.82
CA ASN A 46 -8.76 1.21 -24.63
C ASN A 46 -7.69 0.30 -24.01
N ILE A 47 -8.07 -0.50 -23.03
CA ILE A 47 -7.15 -1.38 -22.28
C ILE A 47 -6.85 -2.67 -23.06
N LYS A 48 -7.86 -3.27 -23.70
CA LYS A 48 -7.77 -4.55 -24.46
C LYS A 48 -7.03 -5.68 -23.78
N GLY A 49 -7.19 -5.78 -22.47
CA GLY A 49 -6.52 -6.79 -21.65
C GLY A 49 -5.01 -6.58 -21.45
N ALA A 50 -4.47 -5.40 -21.81
CA ALA A 50 -3.11 -5.07 -21.48
C ALA A 50 -2.95 -4.84 -19.97
N THR A 51 -1.85 -5.33 -19.42
CA THR A 51 -1.45 -5.01 -18.05
C THR A 51 -0.94 -3.56 -18.02
N PRO A 52 -1.34 -2.73 -17.04
CA PRO A 52 -0.76 -1.41 -16.87
C PRO A 52 0.73 -1.51 -16.58
N TYR A 53 1.46 -0.49 -16.95
CA TYR A 53 2.87 -0.35 -16.58
C TYR A 53 3.00 -0.35 -15.06
N CYS A 54 3.93 -1.15 -14.55
CA CYS A 54 4.20 -1.26 -13.14
C CYS A 54 5.67 -0.92 -12.86
N VAL A 55 5.89 0.03 -12.00
CA VAL A 55 7.22 0.50 -11.62
C VAL A 55 7.94 -0.55 -10.78
N LYS A 56 7.24 -1.13 -9.81
CA LYS A 56 7.78 -2.15 -8.88
C LYS A 56 6.78 -3.26 -8.61
N ARG A 57 7.33 -4.40 -8.18
CA ARG A 57 6.58 -5.59 -7.75
C ARG A 57 6.47 -5.59 -6.24
N VAL A 58 5.26 -5.45 -5.76
CA VAL A 58 4.96 -5.31 -4.33
C VAL A 58 4.13 -6.49 -3.86
N ALA A 59 4.47 -7.10 -2.74
CA ALA A 59 3.62 -8.11 -2.13
C ALA A 59 3.10 -7.67 -0.76
N VAL A 60 1.81 -7.89 -0.53
CA VAL A 60 1.20 -7.79 0.79
C VAL A 60 1.20 -9.17 1.44
N LEU A 61 1.84 -9.28 2.60
CA LEU A 61 1.90 -10.53 3.36
C LEU A 61 0.58 -10.79 4.07
N ASN A 62 0.19 -12.06 4.14
CA ASN A 62 -1.00 -12.52 4.87
C ASN A 62 -0.88 -14.00 5.24
N CYS A 63 -1.76 -14.51 6.08
CA CYS A 63 -1.81 -15.92 6.43
C CYS A 63 -3.13 -16.59 6.04
N TRP A 64 -3.56 -16.37 4.82
CA TRP A 64 -4.84 -16.89 4.28
C TRP A 64 -4.88 -18.43 4.07
N GLY A 65 -3.81 -19.15 4.31
CA GLY A 65 -3.74 -20.61 4.22
C GLY A 65 -4.58 -21.32 5.30
N LYS A 66 -3.92 -22.01 6.22
CA LYS A 66 -4.57 -22.79 7.29
C LYS A 66 -5.40 -21.97 8.28
N MET A 67 -5.04 -20.71 8.48
CA MET A 67 -5.76 -19.79 9.36
C MET A 67 -6.94 -19.09 8.69
N ARG A 68 -7.20 -19.38 7.42
CA ARG A 68 -8.22 -18.70 6.63
C ARG A 68 -9.60 -18.68 7.33
N ALA A 69 -10.07 -19.80 7.86
CA ALA A 69 -11.38 -19.87 8.50
C ALA A 69 -11.46 -19.04 9.78
N TRP A 70 -10.42 -19.06 10.59
CA TRP A 70 -10.34 -18.31 11.83
C TRP A 70 -9.97 -16.85 11.60
N GLY A 71 -8.94 -16.61 10.78
CA GLY A 71 -8.49 -15.27 10.45
C GLY A 71 -9.58 -14.44 9.77
N CYS A 72 -10.32 -15.04 8.82
CA CYS A 72 -11.46 -14.36 8.20
C CYS A 72 -12.58 -14.06 9.20
N HIS A 73 -12.88 -14.97 10.13
CA HIS A 73 -13.85 -14.72 11.18
C HIS A 73 -13.39 -13.67 12.16
N MET A 74 -12.16 -13.76 12.63
CA MET A 74 -11.58 -12.76 13.54
C MET A 74 -11.58 -11.38 12.90
N VAL A 75 -11.15 -11.27 11.65
CA VAL A 75 -11.15 -10.00 10.90
C VAL A 75 -12.58 -9.49 10.66
N HIS A 76 -13.51 -10.35 10.32
CA HIS A 76 -14.90 -9.96 10.10
C HIS A 76 -15.60 -9.48 11.37
N HIS A 77 -15.25 -10.03 12.51
CA HIS A 77 -15.73 -9.59 13.82
C HIS A 77 -14.79 -8.60 14.53
N ALA A 78 -13.78 -8.13 13.83
CA ALA A 78 -12.69 -7.32 14.35
C ALA A 78 -13.05 -5.85 14.59
N LEU A 79 -14.20 -5.56 15.14
CA LEU A 79 -14.53 -4.24 15.68
C LEU A 79 -13.54 -3.78 16.78
N TYR A 80 -12.72 -4.70 17.26
CA TYR A 80 -11.72 -4.46 18.31
C TYR A 80 -10.30 -4.26 17.79
N TYR A 81 -10.00 -4.61 16.53
CA TYR A 81 -8.67 -4.42 15.95
C TYR A 81 -8.52 -2.99 15.46
N LYS A 82 -7.53 -2.30 15.98
CA LYS A 82 -7.33 -0.87 15.72
C LYS A 82 -6.75 -0.61 14.34
N GLN A 83 -5.96 -1.55 13.81
CA GLN A 83 -5.23 -1.38 12.55
C GLN A 83 -5.99 -1.91 11.31
N ASN A 84 -7.27 -2.28 11.44
CA ASN A 84 -8.08 -2.63 10.28
C ASN A 84 -8.17 -1.51 9.25
N TYR A 85 -8.20 -0.27 9.72
CA TYR A 85 -8.19 0.89 8.82
C TYR A 85 -6.88 0.99 8.04
N SER A 86 -5.75 0.61 8.65
CA SER A 86 -4.46 0.58 7.96
C SER A 86 -4.39 -0.52 6.92
N TYR A 87 -4.88 -1.73 7.24
CA TYR A 87 -4.92 -2.81 6.26
C TYR A 87 -5.78 -2.44 5.06
N SER A 88 -7.00 -1.97 5.29
CA SER A 88 -7.89 -1.50 4.22
C SER A 88 -7.28 -0.31 3.48
N GLY A 89 -6.67 0.63 4.21
CA GLY A 89 -6.01 1.80 3.65
C GLY A 89 -4.88 1.43 2.70
N VAL A 90 -3.97 0.54 3.12
CA VAL A 90 -2.87 0.06 2.26
C VAL A 90 -3.41 -0.59 0.98
N ILE A 91 -4.42 -1.45 1.08
CA ILE A 91 -5.00 -2.10 -0.11
C ILE A 91 -5.63 -1.07 -1.05
N GLU A 92 -6.34 -0.10 -0.52
CA GLU A 92 -6.98 0.95 -1.32
C GLU A 92 -5.95 1.89 -1.96
N MET A 93 -4.91 2.28 -1.23
CA MET A 93 -3.81 3.08 -1.76
C MET A 93 -3.03 2.36 -2.87
N LEU A 94 -2.79 1.06 -2.71
CA LEU A 94 -2.11 0.25 -3.73
C LEU A 94 -2.97 0.06 -4.99
N SER A 95 -4.29 0.14 -4.89
CA SER A 95 -5.18 -0.05 -6.05
C SER A 95 -5.03 1.03 -7.12
N GLY A 96 -4.65 2.24 -6.75
CA GLY A 96 -4.40 3.37 -7.65
C GLY A 96 -2.94 3.57 -8.04
N ALA A 97 -2.01 2.90 -7.39
CA ALA A 97 -0.58 3.09 -7.61
C ALA A 97 -0.04 2.22 -8.77
N PRO A 98 1.03 2.64 -9.47
CA PRO A 98 1.60 1.91 -10.60
C PRO A 98 2.50 0.76 -10.12
N PHE A 99 1.96 -0.15 -9.31
CA PHE A 99 2.66 -1.32 -8.78
C PHE A 99 2.00 -2.62 -9.23
N ASP A 100 2.82 -3.65 -9.49
CA ASP A 100 2.33 -5.03 -9.63
C ASP A 100 2.15 -5.61 -8.22
N VAL A 101 0.91 -5.65 -7.76
CA VAL A 101 0.56 -6.05 -6.39
C VAL A 101 0.16 -7.50 -6.34
N LYS A 102 0.84 -8.27 -5.48
CA LYS A 102 0.53 -9.67 -5.19
C LYS A 102 0.21 -9.84 -3.70
N PHE A 103 -0.56 -10.88 -3.39
CA PHE A 103 -0.76 -11.35 -2.02
C PHE A 103 0.01 -12.65 -1.85
N ILE A 104 0.92 -12.70 -0.88
CA ILE A 104 1.76 -13.87 -0.59
C ILE A 104 1.51 -14.31 0.85
N SER A 105 1.26 -15.59 1.05
CA SER A 105 1.08 -16.13 2.39
C SER A 105 2.40 -16.55 3.03
N PHE A 106 2.42 -16.58 4.36
CA PHE A 106 3.56 -17.13 5.10
C PHE A 106 3.79 -18.61 4.78
N GLU A 107 2.72 -19.35 4.45
CA GLU A 107 2.81 -20.74 4.01
C GLU A 107 3.52 -20.85 2.64
N ASP A 108 3.27 -19.92 1.74
CA ASP A 108 3.96 -19.87 0.43
C ASP A 108 5.45 -19.58 0.61
N ILE A 109 5.81 -18.63 1.46
CA ILE A 109 7.21 -18.31 1.78
C ILE A 109 7.92 -19.51 2.39
N LYS A 110 7.28 -20.23 3.31
CA LYS A 110 7.85 -21.43 3.90
C LYS A 110 8.08 -22.53 2.88
N LYS A 111 7.13 -22.70 1.96
CA LYS A 111 7.20 -23.74 0.92
C LYS A 111 8.25 -23.42 -0.14
N ASP A 112 8.36 -22.17 -0.54
CA ASP A 112 9.28 -21.69 -1.55
C ASP A 112 9.77 -20.27 -1.22
N PRO A 113 10.85 -20.13 -0.43
CA PRO A 113 11.41 -18.82 -0.11
C PRO A 113 11.91 -18.03 -1.32
N ALA A 114 12.17 -18.69 -2.47
CA ALA A 114 12.63 -18.02 -3.68
C ALA A 114 11.54 -17.12 -4.32
N LEU A 115 10.27 -17.27 -3.92
CA LEU A 115 9.20 -16.35 -4.31
C LEU A 115 9.54 -14.89 -3.98
N LEU A 116 10.31 -14.65 -2.91
CA LEU A 116 10.71 -13.31 -2.51
C LEU A 116 11.70 -12.69 -3.50
N ASP A 117 12.49 -13.48 -4.23
CA ASP A 117 13.46 -12.98 -5.22
C ASP A 117 12.78 -12.32 -6.44
N GLU A 118 11.48 -12.59 -6.63
CA GLU A 118 10.68 -11.96 -7.69
C GLU A 118 10.11 -10.60 -7.29
N LEU A 119 10.30 -10.16 -6.05
CA LEU A 119 9.70 -8.96 -5.49
C LEU A 119 10.73 -7.85 -5.30
N ASP A 120 10.24 -6.62 -5.30
CA ASP A 120 11.05 -5.46 -4.94
C ASP A 120 10.75 -5.02 -3.50
N VAL A 121 9.48 -5.08 -3.07
CA VAL A 121 9.03 -4.66 -1.73
C VAL A 121 7.99 -5.63 -1.19
N ILE A 122 8.06 -5.90 0.10
CA ILE A 122 7.00 -6.60 0.85
C ILE A 122 6.38 -5.67 1.88
N ILE A 123 5.08 -5.80 2.10
CA ILE A 123 4.31 -5.01 3.09
C ILE A 123 3.68 -5.96 4.09
N ASN A 124 3.88 -5.69 5.38
CA ASN A 124 3.19 -6.38 6.46
C ASN A 124 2.42 -5.35 7.30
N VAL A 125 1.11 -5.48 7.36
CA VAL A 125 0.22 -4.45 7.92
C VAL A 125 -0.91 -5.05 8.74
N GLY A 126 -1.18 -4.46 9.90
CA GLY A 126 -2.30 -4.82 10.76
C GLY A 126 -1.95 -4.84 12.24
N ASP A 127 -2.85 -5.40 13.05
CA ASP A 127 -2.59 -5.68 14.47
C ASP A 127 -1.80 -6.96 14.65
N ALA A 128 -1.07 -7.07 15.75
CA ALA A 128 -0.39 -8.29 16.17
C ALA A 128 -1.34 -9.49 16.26
N ASP A 129 -0.81 -10.67 16.07
CA ASP A 129 -1.54 -11.95 16.21
C ASP A 129 -2.78 -12.08 15.31
N THR A 130 -2.80 -11.40 14.18
CA THR A 130 -3.89 -11.48 13.20
C THR A 130 -3.50 -12.25 11.94
N ALA A 131 -4.51 -12.60 11.14
CA ALA A 131 -4.32 -13.19 9.82
C ALA A 131 -3.60 -12.24 8.84
N HIS A 132 -3.55 -10.95 9.13
CA HIS A 132 -2.88 -9.95 8.31
C HIS A 132 -1.37 -9.90 8.59
N THR A 133 -1.01 -9.91 9.87
CA THR A 133 0.39 -9.77 10.30
C THR A 133 1.14 -11.08 10.45
N GLY A 134 0.45 -12.21 10.54
CA GLY A 134 1.06 -13.55 10.57
C GLY A 134 0.94 -14.30 11.88
N GLY A 135 0.85 -13.62 13.02
CA GLY A 135 0.71 -14.26 14.34
C GLY A 135 1.77 -15.34 14.59
N ILE A 136 1.34 -16.54 14.93
CA ILE A 136 2.20 -17.69 15.27
C ILE A 136 3.20 -18.09 14.15
N TRP A 137 3.03 -17.64 12.90
CA TRP A 137 4.02 -17.88 11.86
C TRP A 137 5.38 -17.27 12.17
N TRP A 138 5.43 -16.26 13.02
CA TRP A 138 6.69 -15.63 13.44
C TRP A 138 7.53 -16.46 14.41
N GLU A 139 6.98 -17.54 14.97
CA GLU A 139 7.76 -18.55 15.72
C GLU A 139 8.60 -19.43 14.79
N ASP A 140 8.29 -19.44 13.48
CA ASP A 140 9.01 -20.23 12.50
C ASP A 140 10.29 -19.50 12.03
N PRO A 141 11.49 -20.04 12.36
CA PRO A 141 12.75 -19.39 12.02
C PRO A 141 13.03 -19.38 10.51
N GLU A 142 12.43 -20.28 9.74
CA GLU A 142 12.62 -20.32 8.27
C GLU A 142 11.97 -19.09 7.62
N ILE A 143 10.80 -18.70 8.09
CA ILE A 143 10.06 -17.52 7.58
C ILE A 143 10.79 -16.23 7.94
N SER A 144 11.09 -16.03 9.22
CA SER A 144 11.78 -14.82 9.68
C SER A 144 13.17 -14.68 9.03
N SER A 145 13.88 -15.80 8.83
CA SER A 145 15.17 -15.83 8.15
C SER A 145 15.04 -15.52 6.65
N ALA A 146 14.01 -16.04 5.97
CA ALA A 146 13.78 -15.76 4.56
C ALA A 146 13.53 -14.27 4.32
N ILE A 147 12.66 -13.65 5.13
CA ILE A 147 12.35 -12.23 5.02
C ILE A 147 13.57 -11.35 5.37
N ARG A 148 14.29 -11.68 6.44
CA ARG A 148 15.54 -10.98 6.79
C ARG A 148 16.57 -11.06 5.67
N LYS A 149 16.74 -12.24 5.06
CA LYS A 149 17.65 -12.44 3.93
C LYS A 149 17.23 -11.64 2.70
N PHE A 150 15.93 -11.59 2.41
CA PHE A 150 15.38 -10.78 1.33
C PHE A 150 15.77 -9.31 1.48
N VAL A 151 15.50 -8.72 2.66
CA VAL A 151 15.84 -7.31 2.92
C VAL A 151 17.37 -7.13 2.94
N TRP A 152 18.11 -8.02 3.61
CA TRP A 152 19.58 -7.95 3.65
C TRP A 152 20.23 -7.90 2.25
N ASN A 153 19.63 -8.57 1.28
CA ASN A 153 20.11 -8.64 -0.09
C ASN A 153 19.69 -7.46 -0.98
N GLY A 154 18.85 -6.55 -0.48
CA GLY A 154 18.45 -5.34 -1.21
C GLY A 154 16.94 -5.17 -1.39
N GLY A 155 16.13 -6.10 -0.89
CA GLY A 155 14.67 -5.95 -0.91
C GLY A 155 14.16 -4.91 0.07
N GLY A 156 12.96 -4.37 -0.18
CA GLY A 156 12.28 -3.42 0.67
C GLY A 156 11.27 -4.08 1.63
N LEU A 157 11.16 -3.55 2.85
CA LEU A 157 10.11 -3.94 3.80
C LEU A 157 9.34 -2.71 4.29
N ILE A 158 8.01 -2.75 4.19
CA ILE A 158 7.15 -1.75 4.83
C ILE A 158 6.32 -2.43 5.90
N GLY A 159 6.46 -1.95 7.13
CA GLY A 159 5.70 -2.40 8.28
C GLY A 159 4.70 -1.34 8.74
N VAL A 160 3.43 -1.71 8.91
CA VAL A 160 2.39 -0.79 9.35
C VAL A 160 1.63 -1.33 10.55
N GLY A 161 1.48 -0.52 11.58
CA GLY A 161 0.82 -0.88 12.83
C GLY A 161 1.70 -1.75 13.72
N GLU A 162 1.41 -3.04 13.81
CA GLU A 162 2.19 -4.05 14.51
C GLU A 162 2.75 -5.11 13.52
N PRO A 163 3.56 -4.67 12.55
CA PRO A 163 4.12 -5.60 11.56
C PRO A 163 5.00 -6.64 12.25
N SER A 164 4.91 -7.90 11.80
CA SER A 164 5.55 -9.04 12.47
C SER A 164 5.20 -9.19 13.96
N GLY A 165 4.05 -8.62 14.36
CA GLY A 165 3.62 -8.57 15.75
C GLY A 165 3.21 -9.93 16.28
N HIS A 166 4.03 -10.47 17.18
CA HIS A 166 3.80 -11.70 17.93
C HIS A 166 4.75 -11.75 19.13
N ALA A 167 4.21 -11.83 20.35
CA ALA A 167 5.03 -11.86 21.56
C ALA A 167 5.79 -13.19 21.67
N TYR A 168 7.05 -13.22 21.24
CA TYR A 168 7.89 -14.40 21.23
C TYR A 168 9.35 -14.06 21.53
N GLN A 169 10.00 -14.86 22.36
CA GLN A 169 11.42 -14.71 22.75
C GLN A 169 11.81 -13.29 23.25
N GLY A 170 10.89 -12.61 23.92
CA GLY A 170 11.14 -11.29 24.50
C GLY A 170 10.99 -10.10 23.55
N HIS A 171 10.57 -10.35 22.31
CA HIS A 171 10.22 -9.33 21.32
C HIS A 171 8.73 -9.33 21.03
N ILE A 172 8.18 -8.17 20.69
CA ILE A 172 6.82 -8.05 20.15
C ILE A 172 6.91 -8.00 18.63
N LEU A 173 7.76 -7.14 18.08
CA LEU A 173 7.99 -7.08 16.62
C LEU A 173 9.12 -8.04 16.24
N GLN A 174 8.78 -9.18 15.63
CA GLN A 174 9.75 -10.22 15.31
C GLN A 174 10.78 -9.82 14.25
N LEU A 175 10.50 -8.76 13.50
CA LEU A 175 11.42 -8.12 12.56
C LEU A 175 11.93 -6.76 13.05
N ALA A 176 11.93 -6.51 14.37
CA ALA A 176 12.38 -5.24 14.95
C ALA A 176 13.73 -4.77 14.41
N SER A 177 14.73 -5.64 14.33
CA SER A 177 16.06 -5.31 13.82
C SER A 177 16.09 -4.95 12.33
N VAL A 178 15.09 -5.39 11.55
CA VAL A 178 14.93 -5.01 10.12
C VAL A 178 14.21 -3.69 10.00
N LEU A 179 13.12 -3.52 10.77
CA LEU A 179 12.29 -2.32 10.77
C LEU A 179 12.96 -1.12 11.46
N GLY A 180 13.98 -1.37 12.27
CA GLY A 180 14.63 -0.35 13.09
C GLY A 180 13.78 0.15 14.26
N VAL A 181 12.68 -0.53 14.59
CA VAL A 181 11.78 -0.15 15.68
C VAL A 181 11.35 -1.39 16.48
N GLU A 182 11.01 -1.16 17.75
CA GLU A 182 10.44 -2.21 18.62
C GLU A 182 9.31 -1.61 19.46
N GLU A 183 8.43 -2.45 19.95
CA GLU A 183 7.37 -2.07 20.87
C GLU A 183 7.83 -2.22 22.32
N GLU A 184 7.58 -1.21 23.16
CA GLU A 184 7.86 -1.26 24.59
C GLU A 184 6.85 -2.16 25.30
N ASN A 185 7.34 -3.17 25.97
CA ASN A 185 6.55 -4.14 26.72
C ASN A 185 6.52 -3.84 28.24
N GLY A 186 7.03 -2.68 28.67
CA GLY A 186 7.12 -2.30 30.07
C GLY A 186 5.94 -1.44 30.54
N PHE A 187 5.80 -1.38 31.87
CA PHE A 187 4.82 -0.51 32.54
C PHE A 187 5.27 0.95 32.67
N THR A 188 6.54 1.21 32.47
CA THR A 188 7.12 2.52 32.70
C THR A 188 7.93 2.94 31.48
N LEU A 189 7.41 3.88 30.75
CA LEU A 189 8.14 4.54 29.68
C LEU A 189 9.20 5.44 30.32
N ASN A 190 10.45 5.17 30.00
CA ASN A 190 11.53 6.10 30.30
C ASN A 190 11.60 7.12 29.17
N TYR A 191 10.98 8.26 29.37
CA TYR A 191 10.89 9.32 28.35
C TYR A 191 12.25 9.81 27.85
N ASP A 192 13.34 9.59 28.58
CA ASP A 192 14.67 9.98 28.13
C ASP A 192 15.20 9.05 27.01
N LYS A 193 14.65 7.86 26.88
CA LYS A 193 14.97 6.96 25.75
C LYS A 193 14.35 7.38 24.42
N TYR A 194 13.36 8.24 24.43
CA TYR A 194 12.49 8.53 23.30
C TYR A 194 12.65 9.95 22.76
N ASN A 195 13.85 10.51 22.89
CA ASN A 195 14.22 11.75 22.24
C ASN A 195 15.02 11.42 20.99
N TRP A 196 14.38 11.60 19.83
CA TRP A 196 15.04 11.48 18.54
C TRP A 196 14.95 12.79 17.77
N ASP A 197 16.00 13.08 17.00
CA ASP A 197 15.93 14.14 16.00
C ASP A 197 15.10 13.63 14.81
N GLU A 198 14.18 14.44 14.33
CA GLU A 198 13.37 14.13 13.16
C GLU A 198 14.13 14.50 11.88
N HIS A 199 13.87 13.75 10.81
CA HIS A 199 14.43 13.96 9.47
C HIS A 199 13.35 14.46 8.48
N PRO A 200 12.90 15.73 8.59
CA PRO A 200 11.77 16.25 7.81
C PRO A 200 12.06 16.36 6.31
N ASP A 201 13.33 16.43 5.92
CA ASP A 201 13.76 16.54 4.52
C ASP A 201 13.87 15.16 3.82
N HIS A 202 13.53 14.08 4.52
CA HIS A 202 13.62 12.74 3.95
C HIS A 202 12.72 12.59 2.73
N PHE A 203 13.17 11.84 1.71
CA PHE A 203 12.46 11.63 0.45
C PHE A 203 10.99 11.24 0.61
N ILE A 204 10.67 10.39 1.61
CA ILE A 204 9.31 9.91 1.86
C ILE A 204 8.35 11.05 2.22
N LEU A 205 8.86 12.12 2.84
CA LEU A 205 8.03 13.21 3.37
C LEU A 205 7.88 14.40 2.42
N GLN A 206 8.60 14.44 1.30
CA GLN A 206 8.69 15.64 0.44
C GLN A 206 7.33 16.12 -0.13
N ASP A 207 6.37 15.21 -0.35
CA ASP A 207 5.02 15.56 -0.83
C ASP A 207 3.94 15.27 0.20
N ALA A 208 4.33 15.05 1.46
CA ALA A 208 3.38 14.72 2.50
C ALA A 208 2.65 15.96 3.01
N ASP A 209 1.33 15.89 3.09
CA ASP A 209 0.53 16.88 3.82
C ASP A 209 0.87 16.83 5.32
N GLN A 210 1.06 18.00 5.91
CA GLN A 210 1.37 18.11 7.33
C GLN A 210 0.19 18.69 8.13
N PRO A 211 -0.16 18.08 9.26
CA PRO A 211 0.42 16.85 9.83
C PRO A 211 -0.08 15.59 9.10
N ILE A 212 0.79 14.59 8.94
CA ILE A 212 0.41 13.30 8.38
C ILE A 212 -0.66 12.64 9.26
N ASP A 213 -1.69 12.08 8.63
CA ASP A 213 -2.73 11.32 9.32
C ASP A 213 -2.30 9.87 9.52
N PHE A 214 -2.01 9.50 10.76
CA PHE A 214 -1.73 8.11 11.16
C PHE A 214 -2.95 7.40 11.74
N GLY A 215 -4.12 8.06 11.76
CA GLY A 215 -5.28 7.59 12.50
C GLY A 215 -4.99 7.54 14.02
N GLU A 216 -5.43 6.46 14.69
CA GLU A 216 -5.04 6.27 16.09
C GLU A 216 -3.54 6.03 16.26
N GLY A 217 -2.92 5.41 15.26
CA GLY A 217 -1.52 5.00 15.28
C GLY A 217 -1.21 3.95 16.36
N LYS A 218 -0.18 3.15 16.13
CA LYS A 218 0.34 2.25 17.20
C LYS A 218 1.14 3.06 18.20
N LYS A 219 0.93 2.79 19.48
CA LYS A 219 1.63 3.43 20.60
C LYS A 219 2.79 2.56 21.11
N ASN A 220 3.61 3.17 21.95
CA ASN A 220 4.73 2.54 22.63
C ASN A 220 5.83 2.02 21.68
N ILE A 221 5.95 2.65 20.52
CA ILE A 221 6.99 2.32 19.54
C ILE A 221 8.20 3.21 19.76
N TYR A 222 9.37 2.60 19.84
CA TYR A 222 10.65 3.29 19.97
C TYR A 222 11.64 2.87 18.89
N ALA A 223 12.55 3.77 18.53
CA ALA A 223 13.56 3.52 17.53
C ALA A 223 14.77 2.76 18.12
N LEU A 224 15.31 1.85 17.33
CA LEU A 224 16.57 1.19 17.58
C LEU A 224 17.75 2.02 17.04
N GLU A 225 18.96 1.65 17.42
CA GLU A 225 20.19 2.30 16.93
C GLU A 225 20.28 2.25 15.39
N GLY A 226 20.68 3.36 14.78
CA GLY A 226 20.82 3.48 13.33
C GLY A 226 19.52 3.74 12.56
N THR A 227 18.42 3.99 13.26
CA THR A 227 17.13 4.30 12.64
C THR A 227 16.94 5.81 12.48
N GLU A 228 16.50 6.23 11.31
CA GLU A 228 16.07 7.60 11.05
C GLU A 228 14.59 7.75 11.41
N VAL A 229 14.31 8.56 12.44
CA VAL A 229 12.92 8.88 12.81
C VAL A 229 12.45 10.00 11.89
N LEU A 230 11.41 9.72 11.10
CA LEU A 230 10.85 10.67 10.16
C LEU A 230 9.77 11.54 10.81
N VAL A 231 8.91 10.92 11.60
CA VAL A 231 7.83 11.59 12.34
C VAL A 231 7.70 10.96 13.71
N GLN A 232 7.62 11.79 14.74
CA GLN A 232 7.27 11.38 16.10
C GLN A 232 6.07 12.15 16.62
N ARG A 233 5.32 11.55 17.54
CA ARG A 233 4.19 12.16 18.21
C ARG A 233 4.22 11.78 19.68
N ASN A 234 4.26 12.76 20.57
CA ASN A 234 4.37 12.52 22.01
C ASN A 234 5.59 11.63 22.38
N ARG A 235 6.71 11.80 21.69
CA ARG A 235 7.93 11.00 21.84
C ARG A 235 7.80 9.53 21.45
N GLU A 236 6.81 9.19 20.67
CA GLU A 236 6.62 7.85 20.09
C GLU A 236 6.85 7.93 18.59
N VAL A 237 7.51 6.93 18.03
CA VAL A 237 7.76 6.85 16.59
C VAL A 237 6.44 6.63 15.86
N GLN A 238 6.13 7.53 14.93
CA GLN A 238 5.00 7.37 14.02
C GLN A 238 5.44 6.88 12.64
N MET A 239 6.62 7.34 12.20
CA MET A 239 7.23 6.88 10.96
C MET A 239 8.74 6.86 11.12
N ALA A 240 9.37 5.81 10.61
CA ALA A 240 10.81 5.65 10.64
C ALA A 240 11.31 4.95 9.38
N ALA A 241 12.57 5.23 9.02
CA ALA A 241 13.31 4.60 7.95
C ALA A 241 14.57 3.94 8.50
N HIS A 242 14.90 2.75 8.00
CA HIS A 242 16.04 1.99 8.49
C HIS A 242 16.74 1.21 7.38
N ASP A 243 18.06 1.29 7.35
CA ASP A 243 18.88 0.48 6.45
C ASP A 243 19.19 -0.88 7.09
N PHE A 244 18.97 -1.97 6.36
CA PHE A 244 19.29 -3.31 6.82
C PHE A 244 20.05 -4.10 5.77
N GLY A 245 21.35 -4.23 5.94
CA GLY A 245 22.23 -4.82 4.93
C GLY A 245 22.31 -3.95 3.68
N LYS A 246 21.80 -4.46 2.56
CA LYS A 246 21.69 -3.71 1.30
C LYS A 246 20.28 -3.20 1.04
N GLY A 247 19.30 -3.60 1.85
CA GLY A 247 17.91 -3.21 1.72
C GLY A 247 17.49 -2.17 2.73
N ARG A 248 16.26 -1.76 2.62
CA ARG A 248 15.67 -0.68 3.41
C ARG A 248 14.32 -1.08 3.98
N ALA A 249 14.01 -0.60 5.16
CA ALA A 249 12.71 -0.80 5.77
C ALA A 249 12.08 0.51 6.20
N VAL A 250 10.75 0.59 6.11
CA VAL A 250 9.96 1.73 6.58
C VAL A 250 8.95 1.22 7.60
N TYR A 251 8.87 1.88 8.74
CA TYR A 251 7.83 1.68 9.72
C TYR A 251 6.83 2.83 9.69
N ILE A 252 5.53 2.51 9.78
CA ILE A 252 4.44 3.47 9.86
C ILE A 252 3.47 3.01 10.96
N SER A 253 3.17 3.86 11.94
CA SER A 253 2.33 3.48 13.11
C SER A 253 0.86 3.21 12.77
N GLY A 254 0.40 3.72 11.65
CA GLY A 254 -0.94 3.54 11.10
C GLY A 254 -1.12 4.39 9.86
N VAL A 255 -1.96 3.95 8.91
CA VAL A 255 -2.14 4.67 7.66
C VAL A 255 -3.57 4.49 7.12
N PRO A 256 -4.51 5.36 7.52
CA PRO A 256 -5.83 5.39 6.91
C PRO A 256 -5.73 5.83 5.45
N TYR A 257 -6.69 5.39 4.63
CA TYR A 257 -6.74 5.83 3.24
C TYR A 257 -6.99 7.34 3.15
N SER A 258 -6.16 8.01 2.38
CA SER A 258 -6.37 9.34 1.82
C SER A 258 -5.47 9.50 0.59
N PHE A 259 -5.75 10.48 -0.26
CA PHE A 259 -4.88 10.75 -1.41
C PHE A 259 -3.47 11.17 -0.97
N ALA A 260 -3.36 11.98 0.09
CA ALA A 260 -2.07 12.38 0.66
C ALA A 260 -1.28 11.18 1.22
N ASN A 261 -1.94 10.30 1.98
CA ASN A 261 -1.31 9.07 2.48
C ASN A 261 -0.94 8.10 1.35
N SER A 262 -1.70 8.07 0.25
CA SER A 262 -1.35 7.28 -0.94
C SER A 262 -0.01 7.75 -1.52
N ARG A 263 0.23 9.05 -1.57
CA ARG A 263 1.50 9.61 -2.02
C ARG A 263 2.65 9.25 -1.08
N THR A 264 2.42 9.35 0.23
CA THR A 264 3.41 8.98 1.24
C THR A 264 3.78 7.49 1.16
N LEU A 265 2.79 6.61 1.01
CA LEU A 265 3.04 5.17 0.81
C LEU A 265 3.78 4.88 -0.51
N TYR A 266 3.41 5.57 -1.59
CA TYR A 266 4.08 5.45 -2.88
C TYR A 266 5.58 5.79 -2.76
N ARG A 267 5.92 6.91 -2.13
CA ARG A 267 7.31 7.30 -1.88
C ARG A 267 8.03 6.32 -0.95
N ALA A 268 7.35 5.81 0.08
CA ALA A 268 7.93 4.79 0.96
C ALA A 268 8.29 3.51 0.20
N ILE A 269 7.45 3.09 -0.75
CA ILE A 269 7.72 1.93 -1.61
C ILE A 269 8.93 2.19 -2.51
N LEU A 270 8.99 3.35 -3.19
CA LEU A 270 10.13 3.68 -4.05
C LEU A 270 11.43 3.76 -3.27
N TRP A 271 11.42 4.41 -2.11
CA TRP A 271 12.60 4.52 -1.26
C TRP A 271 13.09 3.16 -0.79
N SER A 272 12.19 2.31 -0.30
CA SER A 272 12.56 0.97 0.16
C SER A 272 13.04 0.05 -0.97
N ALA A 273 12.64 0.33 -2.21
CA ALA A 273 13.09 -0.36 -3.42
C ALA A 273 14.35 0.25 -4.06
N HIS A 274 14.99 1.26 -3.45
CA HIS A 274 16.12 2.01 -4.04
C HIS A 274 15.82 2.54 -5.44
N SER A 275 14.68 3.17 -5.62
CA SER A 275 14.16 3.58 -6.94
C SER A 275 13.50 4.96 -6.91
N GLU A 276 14.07 5.87 -6.16
CA GLU A 276 13.59 7.24 -5.99
C GLU A 276 13.52 7.99 -7.33
N GLU A 277 14.39 7.65 -8.27
CA GLU A 277 14.45 8.22 -9.63
C GLU A 277 13.24 7.84 -10.49
N GLU A 278 12.53 6.76 -10.15
CA GLU A 278 11.33 6.32 -10.86
C GLU A 278 10.08 7.15 -10.51
N LEU A 279 10.19 8.07 -9.55
CA LEU A 279 9.04 8.85 -9.05
C LEU A 279 8.28 9.55 -10.18
N HIS A 280 8.99 10.10 -11.17
CA HIS A 280 8.40 10.84 -12.26
C HIS A 280 8.13 10.01 -13.53
N THR A 281 7.96 8.71 -13.40
CA THR A 281 7.59 7.82 -14.50
C THR A 281 6.10 7.48 -14.41
N TRP A 282 5.30 7.93 -15.38
CA TRP A 282 3.83 7.82 -15.37
C TRP A 282 3.22 8.34 -14.07
N PHE A 283 3.46 9.59 -13.81
CA PHE A 283 3.20 10.23 -12.53
C PHE A 283 2.43 11.54 -12.69
N SER A 284 1.70 11.92 -11.66
CA SER A 284 0.99 13.20 -11.55
C SER A 284 1.53 14.01 -10.37
N SER A 285 1.76 15.31 -10.56
CA SER A 285 2.14 16.21 -9.46
C SER A 285 1.02 16.36 -8.42
N ASN A 286 -0.23 16.19 -8.82
CA ASN A 286 -1.39 16.27 -7.94
C ASN A 286 -1.80 14.86 -7.50
N TYR A 287 -1.79 14.59 -6.19
CA TYR A 287 -2.09 13.27 -5.63
C TYR A 287 -3.57 12.85 -5.79
N ASN A 288 -4.48 13.78 -6.16
CA ASN A 288 -5.87 13.47 -6.52
C ASN A 288 -6.02 12.94 -7.95
N VAL A 289 -4.93 12.95 -8.72
CA VAL A 289 -4.89 12.54 -10.13
C VAL A 289 -3.92 11.38 -10.31
N GLU A 290 -4.35 10.37 -11.02
CA GLU A 290 -3.55 9.17 -11.32
C GLU A 290 -3.21 9.08 -12.79
N VAL A 291 -2.06 8.46 -13.12
CA VAL A 291 -1.63 8.18 -14.49
C VAL A 291 -1.46 6.67 -14.65
N HIS A 292 -2.17 6.09 -15.61
CA HIS A 292 -2.09 4.66 -15.91
C HIS A 292 -1.67 4.45 -17.35
N ALA A 293 -0.49 3.85 -17.56
CA ALA A 293 0.05 3.58 -18.90
C ALA A 293 -0.13 2.12 -19.28
N TYR A 294 -0.65 1.90 -20.49
CA TYR A 294 -0.84 0.59 -21.12
C TYR A 294 0.10 0.49 -22.32
N VAL A 295 1.38 0.43 -22.05
CA VAL A 295 2.47 0.52 -23.03
C VAL A 295 2.30 -0.46 -24.19
N LYS A 296 1.82 -1.69 -23.93
CA LYS A 296 1.56 -2.70 -24.97
C LYS A 296 0.48 -2.27 -25.97
N ASN A 297 -0.42 -1.37 -25.57
CA ASN A 297 -1.48 -0.83 -26.43
C ASN A 297 -1.13 0.54 -27.00
N GLY A 298 0.03 1.07 -26.67
CA GLY A 298 0.45 2.42 -27.07
C GLY A 298 -0.43 3.52 -26.48
N LYS A 299 -1.03 3.31 -25.30
CA LYS A 299 -1.97 4.25 -24.68
C LYS A 299 -1.68 4.47 -23.21
N TYR A 300 -2.06 5.65 -22.72
CA TYR A 300 -2.18 5.92 -21.30
C TYR A 300 -3.40 6.76 -21.00
N CYS A 301 -3.85 6.76 -19.77
CA CYS A 301 -4.92 7.66 -19.32
C CYS A 301 -4.51 8.42 -18.07
N VAL A 302 -5.12 9.58 -17.90
CA VAL A 302 -5.02 10.42 -16.71
C VAL A 302 -6.41 10.53 -16.10
N VAL A 303 -6.52 10.26 -14.82
CA VAL A 303 -7.78 10.08 -14.10
C VAL A 303 -7.86 11.06 -12.94
N ASN A 304 -8.89 11.90 -12.93
CA ASN A 304 -9.25 12.66 -11.74
C ASN A 304 -10.18 11.83 -10.85
N ASN A 305 -9.72 11.46 -9.67
CA ASN A 305 -10.45 10.62 -8.72
C ASN A 305 -11.41 11.40 -7.81
N THR A 306 -11.56 12.71 -8.03
CA THR A 306 -12.37 13.58 -7.17
C THR A 306 -13.61 14.12 -7.90
N TYR A 307 -14.54 14.66 -7.12
CA TYR A 307 -15.74 15.34 -7.61
C TYR A 307 -15.53 16.84 -7.88
N GLU A 308 -14.28 17.29 -7.83
CA GLU A 308 -13.87 18.67 -8.11
C GLU A 308 -12.88 18.69 -9.27
N PRO A 309 -12.86 19.76 -10.09
CA PRO A 309 -11.84 19.93 -11.13
C PRO A 309 -10.43 19.93 -10.52
N GLN A 310 -9.47 19.39 -11.25
CA GLN A 310 -8.08 19.28 -10.81
C GLN A 310 -7.11 19.77 -11.88
N ASP A 311 -6.12 20.54 -11.44
CA ASP A 311 -4.95 20.90 -12.27
C ASP A 311 -3.75 20.05 -11.84
N THR A 312 -2.99 19.58 -12.81
CA THR A 312 -1.81 18.76 -12.56
C THR A 312 -0.76 18.91 -13.65
N THR A 313 0.49 18.62 -13.30
CA THR A 313 1.53 18.34 -14.29
C THR A 313 1.65 16.82 -14.40
N VAL A 314 1.45 16.30 -15.61
CA VAL A 314 1.57 14.88 -15.94
C VAL A 314 2.99 14.61 -16.41
N TYR A 315 3.65 13.62 -15.80
CA TYR A 315 4.96 13.11 -16.20
C TYR A 315 4.77 11.76 -16.91
N THR A 316 5.42 11.62 -18.05
CA THR A 316 5.43 10.38 -18.82
C THR A 316 6.80 9.70 -18.71
N THR A 317 7.35 9.16 -19.79
CA THR A 317 8.70 8.61 -19.81
C THR A 317 9.73 9.68 -20.27
N ASP A 318 11.02 9.41 -20.02
CA ASP A 318 12.15 10.23 -20.50
C ASP A 318 12.10 11.69 -20.07
N GLY A 319 11.47 12.00 -18.93
CA GLY A 319 11.38 13.35 -18.38
C GLY A 319 10.36 14.25 -19.11
N ASN A 320 9.59 13.72 -20.06
CA ASN A 320 8.53 14.49 -20.72
C ASN A 320 7.42 14.78 -19.74
N HIS A 321 6.91 16.01 -19.76
CA HIS A 321 5.81 16.45 -18.91
C HIS A 321 4.98 17.53 -19.59
N PHE A 322 3.72 17.68 -19.16
CA PHE A 322 2.81 18.71 -19.60
C PHE A 322 1.75 19.02 -18.55
N ASP A 323 1.23 20.25 -18.57
CA ASP A 323 0.17 20.66 -17.66
C ASP A 323 -1.19 20.23 -18.22
N LEU A 324 -2.09 19.78 -17.33
CA LEU A 324 -3.40 19.26 -17.68
C LEU A 324 -4.45 19.73 -16.69
N HIS A 325 -5.59 20.16 -17.23
CA HIS A 325 -6.83 20.39 -16.50
C HIS A 325 -7.79 19.24 -16.73
N LEU A 326 -8.38 18.72 -15.65
CA LEU A 326 -9.37 17.64 -15.65
C LEU A 326 -10.63 18.12 -14.94
N GLU A 327 -11.78 17.89 -15.54
CA GLU A 327 -13.07 18.05 -14.88
C GLU A 327 -13.29 16.98 -13.80
N ALA A 328 -14.32 17.14 -12.97
CA ALA A 328 -14.68 16.18 -11.93
C ALA A 328 -14.89 14.78 -12.50
N ASN A 329 -14.22 13.77 -11.93
CA ASN A 329 -14.25 12.36 -12.37
C ASN A 329 -13.86 12.11 -13.83
N GLU A 330 -13.16 13.03 -14.47
CA GLU A 330 -12.78 12.92 -15.87
C GLU A 330 -11.63 11.89 -16.05
N ILE A 331 -11.73 11.13 -17.15
CA ILE A 331 -10.67 10.25 -17.65
C ILE A 331 -10.30 10.73 -19.05
N LYS A 332 -9.03 11.12 -19.24
CA LYS A 332 -8.51 11.49 -20.57
C LYS A 332 -7.53 10.43 -21.06
N TRP A 333 -7.74 9.97 -22.29
CA TRP A 333 -6.88 9.01 -22.98
C TRP A 333 -5.93 9.70 -23.95
N TYR A 334 -4.70 9.17 -24.00
CA TYR A 334 -3.62 9.65 -24.86
C TYR A 334 -2.91 8.47 -25.54
N GLU A 335 -2.31 8.75 -26.68
CA GLU A 335 -1.36 7.82 -27.34
C GLU A 335 0.05 8.04 -26.77
N ILE A 336 0.84 6.93 -26.68
CA ILE A 336 2.26 6.98 -26.23
C ILE A 336 3.14 7.33 -27.41
#